data_bb79a19d0f974c6613d8d6c5fc38cd30
#
_entry.id   bb79a19d0f974c6613d8d6c5fc38cd30
#
_cell.length_a   1.000
_cell.length_b   1.000
_cell.length_c   1.000
_cell.angle_alpha   90.00
_cell.angle_beta   90.00
_cell.angle_gamma   90.00
#
_symmetry.space_group_name_H-M   'P 1'
#
loop_
_entity.id
_entity.type
_entity.pdbx_description
1 polymer ?
#
loop_
_entity_poly.entity_id
_entity_poly.type
_entity_poly.pdbx_seq_one_letter_code
_entity_poly.pdbx_strand_id
1 'polypeptide(L)'
;MKILTLVFFAFQCMVAPFAFGDDEEKKIAEAMPYKPTVKPKKSHKILVYSKPSGFRHGSIPTGIKGLRIMAEKTKAFEATFTLETKEFTKEGLSKYDMIIFNNCTHVQKAFTEQSQREAILGFIKSGKAFAGFHSASDGGMPQWQEYTDMIGGCFAGHPWG
;
A
#
# COMPACT_ATOMS: atom_id res chain seq x y z
N MET A 1 8.12 -49.56 -30.32
CA MET A 1 8.53 -48.16 -30.21
C MET A 1 7.24 -47.31 -30.07
N LYS A 2 6.85 -46.91 -28.84
CA LYS A 2 5.63 -46.12 -28.60
C LYS A 2 6.01 -44.66 -28.56
N ILE A 3 5.50 -43.88 -29.50
CA ILE A 3 5.68 -42.42 -29.56
C ILE A 3 4.72 -41.80 -28.57
N LEU A 4 5.25 -41.16 -27.52
CA LEU A 4 4.50 -40.40 -26.51
C LEU A 4 4.30 -38.97 -27.04
N THR A 5 3.08 -38.67 -27.50
CA THR A 5 2.72 -37.34 -27.95
C THR A 5 2.45 -36.46 -26.72
N LEU A 6 3.35 -35.52 -26.44
CA LEU A 6 3.18 -34.51 -25.37
C LEU A 6 2.24 -33.41 -25.88
N VAL A 7 1.03 -33.37 -25.34
CA VAL A 7 0.07 -32.26 -25.60
C VAL A 7 0.39 -31.13 -24.65
N PHE A 8 0.94 -30.05 -25.16
CA PHE A 8 1.12 -28.79 -24.41
C PHE A 8 -0.23 -28.06 -24.32
N PHE A 9 -0.86 -28.09 -23.17
CA PHE A 9 -1.96 -27.17 -22.86
C PHE A 9 -1.40 -25.79 -22.57
N ALA A 10 -1.48 -24.88 -23.54
CA ALA A 10 -1.24 -23.45 -23.32
C ALA A 10 -2.41 -22.91 -22.51
N PHE A 11 -2.20 -22.69 -21.21
CA PHE A 11 -3.14 -21.97 -20.35
C PHE A 11 -3.11 -20.49 -20.74
N GLN A 12 -3.99 -20.13 -21.67
CA GLN A 12 -4.19 -18.75 -22.10
C GLN A 12 -4.97 -18.04 -20.99
N CYS A 13 -4.25 -17.30 -20.13
CA CYS A 13 -4.85 -16.47 -19.10
C CYS A 13 -5.63 -15.35 -19.82
N MET A 14 -6.94 -15.56 -20.02
CA MET A 14 -7.85 -14.50 -20.45
C MET A 14 -7.94 -13.48 -19.32
N VAL A 15 -7.20 -12.39 -19.44
CA VAL A 15 -7.44 -11.19 -18.64
C VAL A 15 -8.75 -10.60 -19.16
N ALA A 16 -9.85 -10.87 -18.46
CA ALA A 16 -11.12 -10.24 -18.72
C ALA A 16 -10.96 -8.71 -18.61
N PRO A 17 -11.53 -7.91 -19.50
CA PRO A 17 -11.51 -6.46 -19.37
C PRO A 17 -12.22 -6.08 -18.07
N PHE A 18 -11.53 -5.32 -17.23
CA PHE A 18 -12.05 -4.83 -15.96
C PHE A 18 -13.26 -3.91 -16.26
N ALA A 19 -14.46 -4.38 -15.96
CA ALA A 19 -15.64 -3.53 -15.91
C ALA A 19 -15.60 -2.75 -14.59
N PHE A 20 -15.45 -1.44 -14.63
CA PHE A 20 -15.56 -0.57 -13.46
C PHE A 20 -17.02 -0.63 -12.98
N GLY A 21 -17.23 -1.17 -11.77
CA GLY A 21 -18.55 -1.64 -11.32
C GLY A 21 -19.48 -0.56 -10.74
N ASP A 22 -18.98 0.65 -10.42
CA ASP A 22 -19.80 1.73 -9.88
C ASP A 22 -19.35 3.11 -10.38
N ASP A 23 -20.21 4.14 -10.24
CA ASP A 23 -19.92 5.52 -10.65
C ASP A 23 -18.69 6.11 -9.95
N GLU A 24 -18.39 5.68 -8.73
CA GLU A 24 -17.21 6.12 -8.00
C GLU A 24 -15.95 5.58 -8.66
N GLU A 25 -15.88 4.28 -8.97
CA GLU A 25 -14.71 3.68 -9.63
C GLU A 25 -14.45 4.31 -11.00
N LYS A 26 -15.53 4.62 -11.75
CA LYS A 26 -15.42 5.30 -13.04
C LYS A 26 -14.79 6.68 -12.91
N LYS A 27 -15.27 7.49 -11.97
CA LYS A 27 -14.72 8.84 -11.69
C LYS A 27 -13.26 8.76 -11.23
N ILE A 28 -12.93 7.79 -10.37
CA ILE A 28 -11.54 7.56 -9.95
C ILE A 28 -10.69 7.18 -11.16
N ALA A 29 -11.17 6.28 -12.01
CA ALA A 29 -10.44 5.85 -13.20
C ALA A 29 -10.21 7.01 -14.19
N GLU A 30 -11.18 7.89 -14.37
CA GLU A 30 -11.06 9.09 -15.21
C GLU A 30 -10.00 10.05 -14.66
N ALA A 31 -9.93 10.23 -13.34
CA ALA A 31 -8.97 11.09 -12.67
C ALA A 31 -7.53 10.52 -12.62
N MET A 32 -7.36 9.20 -12.76
CA MET A 32 -6.05 8.56 -12.66
C MET A 32 -5.24 8.69 -13.96
N PRO A 33 -3.90 8.86 -13.86
CA PRO A 33 -3.04 8.95 -15.02
C PRO A 33 -3.07 7.66 -15.85
N TYR A 34 -2.97 7.80 -17.18
CA TYR A 34 -2.91 6.66 -18.12
C TYR A 34 -1.52 6.01 -18.19
N LYS A 35 -0.48 6.74 -17.83
CA LYS A 35 0.91 6.32 -17.89
C LYS A 35 1.68 6.97 -16.74
N PRO A 36 2.79 6.37 -16.29
CA PRO A 36 3.66 7.00 -15.32
C PRO A 36 4.35 8.22 -15.94
N THR A 37 4.66 9.24 -15.14
CA THR A 37 5.44 10.42 -15.56
C THR A 37 6.81 10.01 -16.08
N VAL A 38 7.42 9.02 -15.43
CA VAL A 38 8.69 8.42 -15.85
C VAL A 38 8.49 6.92 -15.92
N LYS A 39 8.92 6.30 -17.03
CA LYS A 39 8.88 4.85 -17.17
C LYS A 39 9.80 4.20 -16.13
N PRO A 40 9.29 3.38 -15.20
CA PRO A 40 10.13 2.75 -14.21
C PRO A 40 11.05 1.72 -14.87
N LYS A 41 12.27 1.58 -14.34
CA LYS A 41 13.24 0.57 -14.85
C LYS A 41 12.78 -0.87 -14.56
N LYS A 42 11.97 -1.05 -13.51
CA LYS A 42 11.32 -2.32 -13.12
C LYS A 42 9.94 -2.01 -12.56
N SER A 43 9.02 -2.99 -12.53
CA SER A 43 7.79 -2.87 -11.75
C SER A 43 8.16 -2.80 -10.25
N HIS A 44 7.66 -1.77 -9.55
CA HIS A 44 7.85 -1.65 -8.11
C HIS A 44 6.76 -2.42 -7.37
N LYS A 45 7.11 -3.01 -6.23
CA LYS A 45 6.16 -3.71 -5.36
C LYS A 45 5.85 -2.85 -4.14
N ILE A 46 4.56 -2.58 -3.93
CA ILE A 46 4.09 -1.68 -2.88
C ILE A 46 3.18 -2.44 -1.92
N LEU A 47 3.43 -2.31 -0.62
CA LEU A 47 2.55 -2.80 0.42
C LEU A 47 1.68 -1.64 0.91
N VAL A 48 0.36 -1.78 0.78
CA VAL A 48 -0.62 -0.79 1.25
C VAL A 48 -1.32 -1.32 2.49
N TYR A 49 -1.09 -0.68 3.61
CA TYR A 49 -1.75 -0.96 4.88
C TYR A 49 -2.87 0.05 5.12
N SER A 50 -4.07 -0.44 5.47
CA SER A 50 -5.28 0.41 5.52
C SER A 50 -6.14 0.15 6.77
N LYS A 51 -5.57 -0.38 7.86
CA LYS A 51 -6.32 -0.63 9.10
C LYS A 51 -6.12 0.53 10.08
N PRO A 52 -7.20 1.27 10.44
CA PRO A 52 -7.15 2.24 11.52
C PRO A 52 -7.21 1.53 12.88
N SER A 53 -6.54 2.07 13.89
CA SER A 53 -6.63 1.65 15.30
C SER A 53 -7.35 2.68 16.17
N GLY A 54 -8.05 3.62 15.54
CA GLY A 54 -8.89 4.64 16.12
C GLY A 54 -10.06 4.95 15.20
N PHE A 55 -10.31 6.23 14.94
CA PHE A 55 -11.37 6.66 14.03
C PHE A 55 -11.18 6.07 12.63
N ARG A 56 -12.25 5.50 12.08
CA ARG A 56 -12.26 4.92 10.74
C ARG A 56 -12.76 5.94 9.73
N HIS A 57 -11.88 6.45 8.89
CA HIS A 57 -12.24 7.36 7.81
C HIS A 57 -13.00 6.64 6.69
N GLY A 58 -14.09 7.25 6.20
CA GLY A 58 -14.86 6.75 5.06
C GLY A 58 -14.07 6.74 3.74
N SER A 59 -12.97 7.51 3.66
CA SER A 59 -12.08 7.58 2.50
C SER A 59 -11.13 6.38 2.33
N ILE A 60 -11.06 5.46 3.31
CA ILE A 60 -10.19 4.27 3.22
C ILE A 60 -10.50 3.43 1.97
N PRO A 61 -11.77 3.05 1.68
CA PRO A 61 -12.10 2.29 0.48
C PRO A 61 -11.75 3.03 -0.81
N THR A 62 -12.03 4.33 -0.87
CA THR A 62 -11.69 5.19 -2.03
C THR A 62 -10.18 5.23 -2.28
N GLY A 63 -9.37 5.33 -1.21
CA GLY A 63 -7.91 5.27 -1.31
C GLY A 63 -7.42 3.92 -1.84
N ILE A 64 -8.00 2.81 -1.39
CA ILE A 64 -7.69 1.46 -1.90
C ILE A 64 -8.04 1.35 -3.39
N LYS A 65 -9.26 1.78 -3.78
CA LYS A 65 -9.71 1.79 -5.18
C LYS A 65 -8.77 2.62 -6.05
N GLY A 66 -8.42 3.83 -5.60
CA GLY A 66 -7.54 4.73 -6.33
C GLY A 66 -6.15 4.14 -6.57
N LEU A 67 -5.52 3.57 -5.56
CA LEU A 67 -4.21 2.92 -5.69
C LEU A 67 -4.25 1.69 -6.60
N ARG A 68 -5.32 0.87 -6.51
CA ARG A 68 -5.52 -0.28 -7.39
C ARG A 68 -5.66 0.15 -8.84
N ILE A 69 -6.54 1.09 -9.13
CA ILE A 69 -6.78 1.60 -10.48
C ILE A 69 -5.52 2.26 -11.06
N MET A 70 -4.80 3.02 -10.25
CA MET A 70 -3.53 3.63 -10.67
C MET A 70 -2.50 2.56 -11.06
N ALA A 71 -2.32 1.51 -10.25
CA ALA A 71 -1.42 0.41 -10.55
C ALA A 71 -1.80 -0.30 -11.87
N GLU A 72 -3.08 -0.60 -12.05
CA GLU A 72 -3.63 -1.27 -13.23
C GLU A 72 -3.46 -0.44 -14.51
N LYS A 73 -3.73 0.87 -14.45
CA LYS A 73 -3.63 1.77 -15.61
C LYS A 73 -2.19 2.06 -15.99
N THR A 74 -1.35 2.38 -15.01
CA THR A 74 0.01 2.84 -15.29
C THR A 74 1.02 1.71 -15.48
N LYS A 75 0.75 0.52 -14.91
CA LYS A 75 1.70 -0.60 -14.84
C LYS A 75 3.06 -0.22 -14.24
N ALA A 76 3.10 0.88 -13.47
CA ALA A 76 4.32 1.37 -12.83
C ALA A 76 4.68 0.58 -11.57
N PHE A 77 3.67 -0.01 -10.91
CA PHE A 77 3.84 -0.78 -9.69
C PHE A 77 2.76 -1.85 -9.55
N GLU A 78 3.04 -2.82 -8.69
CA GLU A 78 2.11 -3.82 -8.20
C GLU A 78 1.77 -3.48 -6.74
N ALA A 79 0.48 -3.43 -6.40
CA ALA A 79 0.03 -3.12 -5.05
C ALA A 79 -0.53 -4.36 -4.34
N THR A 80 -0.01 -4.64 -3.15
CA THR A 80 -0.56 -5.63 -2.21
C THR A 80 -1.27 -4.88 -1.10
N PHE A 81 -2.54 -5.18 -0.88
CA PHE A 81 -3.36 -4.52 0.16
C PHE A 81 -3.50 -5.43 1.38
N THR A 82 -3.32 -4.86 2.57
CA THR A 82 -3.46 -5.60 3.83
C THR A 82 -4.11 -4.77 4.93
N LEU A 83 -4.82 -5.45 5.81
CA LEU A 83 -5.31 -4.92 7.09
C LEU A 83 -4.54 -5.54 8.28
N GLU A 84 -3.58 -6.42 8.00
CA GLU A 84 -2.87 -7.18 9.01
C GLU A 84 -1.43 -6.69 9.16
N THR A 85 -0.94 -6.70 10.41
CA THR A 85 0.44 -6.29 10.72
C THR A 85 1.47 -7.42 10.55
N LYS A 86 1.04 -8.66 10.30
CA LYS A 86 1.91 -9.82 10.16
C LYS A 86 2.96 -9.74 9.05
N GLU A 87 2.68 -8.95 8.00
CA GLU A 87 3.63 -8.71 6.89
C GLU A 87 4.79 -7.78 7.28
N PHE A 88 4.66 -7.05 8.40
CA PHE A 88 5.65 -6.06 8.82
C PHE A 88 6.76 -6.71 9.64
N THR A 89 7.43 -7.66 9.04
CA THR A 89 8.67 -8.28 9.50
C THR A 89 9.79 -7.98 8.51
N LYS A 90 11.04 -8.17 8.89
CA LYS A 90 12.18 -7.97 7.99
C LYS A 90 12.05 -8.81 6.71
N GLU A 91 11.65 -10.08 6.83
CA GLU A 91 11.42 -10.99 5.72
C GLU A 91 10.21 -10.58 4.89
N GLY A 92 9.08 -10.28 5.54
CA GLY A 92 7.84 -9.88 4.89
C GLY A 92 7.99 -8.62 4.07
N LEU A 93 8.72 -7.62 4.59
CA LEU A 93 8.96 -6.35 3.91
C LEU A 93 10.04 -6.45 2.82
N SER A 94 10.93 -7.43 2.85
CA SER A 94 12.06 -7.53 1.91
C SER A 94 11.63 -7.55 0.44
N LYS A 95 10.46 -8.09 0.14
CA LYS A 95 9.89 -8.21 -1.21
C LYS A 95 9.29 -6.91 -1.77
N TYR A 96 9.14 -5.87 -0.95
CA TYR A 96 8.55 -4.59 -1.35
C TYR A 96 9.62 -3.52 -1.57
N ASP A 97 9.26 -2.52 -2.37
CA ASP A 97 10.06 -1.32 -2.62
C ASP A 97 9.50 -0.10 -1.86
N MET A 98 8.21 -0.15 -1.46
CA MET A 98 7.53 0.95 -0.78
C MET A 98 6.45 0.43 0.17
N ILE A 99 6.24 1.15 1.27
CA ILE A 99 5.09 1.01 2.16
C ILE A 99 4.19 2.23 2.03
N ILE A 100 2.88 2.03 1.94
CA ILE A 100 1.87 3.09 2.01
C ILE A 100 0.96 2.83 3.21
N PHE A 101 0.80 3.85 4.07
CA PHE A 101 -0.23 3.87 5.11
C PHE A 101 -1.40 4.71 4.63
N ASN A 102 -2.54 4.05 4.40
CA ASN A 102 -3.75 4.67 3.87
C ASN A 102 -4.76 4.92 4.98
N ASN A 103 -4.79 6.14 5.50
CA ASN A 103 -5.72 6.57 6.57
C ASN A 103 -5.63 5.73 7.86
N CYS A 104 -4.42 5.44 8.31
CA CYS A 104 -4.16 4.62 9.51
C CYS A 104 -4.12 5.49 10.77
N THR A 105 -5.26 5.72 11.41
CA THR A 105 -5.31 6.41 12.71
C THR A 105 -4.64 5.61 13.81
N HIS A 106 -3.96 6.29 14.73
CA HIS A 106 -3.29 5.71 15.89
C HIS A 106 -2.33 4.56 15.52
N VAL A 107 -1.41 4.83 14.59
CA VAL A 107 -0.44 3.86 14.06
C VAL A 107 0.31 3.11 15.18
N GLN A 108 0.68 3.80 16.26
CA GLN A 108 1.38 3.21 17.40
C GLN A 108 0.57 2.13 18.13
N LYS A 109 -0.77 2.14 18.02
CA LYS A 109 -1.65 1.11 18.59
C LYS A 109 -1.77 -0.12 17.68
N ALA A 110 -1.54 0.05 16.38
CA ALA A 110 -1.53 -1.07 15.44
C ALA A 110 -0.23 -1.87 15.53
N PHE A 111 0.90 -1.17 15.68
CA PHE A 111 2.23 -1.74 15.74
C PHE A 111 2.74 -1.74 17.19
N THR A 112 2.25 -2.70 18.00
CA THR A 112 2.63 -2.85 19.42
C THR A 112 3.95 -3.58 19.59
N GLU A 113 4.29 -4.49 18.66
CA GLU A 113 5.50 -5.27 18.71
C GLU A 113 6.71 -4.46 18.28
N GLN A 114 7.74 -4.41 19.11
CA GLN A 114 8.98 -3.68 18.85
C GLN A 114 9.66 -4.16 17.56
N SER A 115 9.65 -5.46 17.31
CA SER A 115 10.22 -6.06 16.09
C SER A 115 9.57 -5.54 14.79
N GLN A 116 8.25 -5.28 14.79
CA GLN A 116 7.54 -4.69 13.64
C GLN A 116 7.93 -3.24 13.42
N ARG A 117 8.05 -2.46 14.50
CA ARG A 117 8.51 -1.06 14.46
C ARG A 117 9.93 -0.97 13.88
N GLU A 118 10.83 -1.82 14.37
CA GLU A 118 12.20 -1.93 13.88
C GLU A 118 12.27 -2.37 12.41
N ALA A 119 11.40 -3.29 12.00
CA ALA A 119 11.30 -3.72 10.61
C ALA A 119 10.89 -2.57 9.69
N ILE A 120 9.89 -1.75 10.07
CA ILE A 120 9.46 -0.58 9.31
C ILE A 120 10.59 0.46 9.21
N LEU A 121 11.19 0.83 10.34
CA LEU A 121 12.27 1.81 10.37
C LEU A 121 13.51 1.31 9.61
N GLY A 122 13.85 0.05 9.76
CA GLY A 122 14.95 -0.59 9.02
C GLY A 122 14.71 -0.64 7.52
N PHE A 123 13.47 -0.88 7.10
CA PHE A 123 13.05 -0.82 5.70
C PHE A 123 13.33 0.57 5.09
N ILE A 124 12.92 1.65 5.78
CA ILE A 124 13.16 3.01 5.31
C ILE A 124 14.65 3.36 5.33
N LYS A 125 15.36 3.04 6.42
CA LYS A 125 16.83 3.26 6.54
C LYS A 125 17.63 2.52 5.47
N SER A 126 17.11 1.43 4.91
CA SER A 126 17.73 0.71 3.79
C SER A 126 17.55 1.39 2.42
N GLY A 127 16.90 2.56 2.36
CA GLY A 127 16.67 3.31 1.12
C GLY A 127 15.36 2.96 0.41
N LYS A 128 14.47 2.22 1.06
CA LYS A 128 13.12 1.95 0.56
C LYS A 128 12.18 3.13 0.85
N ALA A 129 11.05 3.20 0.14
CA ALA A 129 10.15 4.34 0.20
C ALA A 129 9.00 4.15 1.20
N PHE A 130 8.52 5.28 1.73
CA PHE A 130 7.31 5.37 2.55
C PHE A 130 6.42 6.51 2.06
N ALA A 131 5.10 6.30 2.10
CA ALA A 131 4.11 7.37 1.98
C ALA A 131 2.98 7.17 2.98
N GLY A 132 2.41 8.27 3.44
CA GLY A 132 1.23 8.27 4.29
C GLY A 132 0.15 9.19 3.74
N PHE A 133 -1.11 8.72 3.79
CA PHE A 133 -2.25 9.53 3.42
C PHE A 133 -3.01 9.94 4.66
N HIS A 134 -3.29 11.27 4.77
CA HIS A 134 -4.15 11.86 5.76
C HIS A 134 -3.79 11.40 7.18
N SER A 135 -4.62 10.59 7.83
CA SER A 135 -4.43 10.17 9.23
C SER A 135 -3.27 9.17 9.44
N ALA A 136 -2.45 8.90 8.43
CA ALA A 136 -1.17 8.25 8.66
C ALA A 136 -0.23 9.09 9.53
N SER A 137 -0.45 10.40 9.64
CA SER A 137 0.22 11.28 10.60
C SER A 137 -0.39 11.28 12.00
N ASP A 138 -1.50 10.55 12.20
CA ASP A 138 -2.16 10.42 13.50
C ASP A 138 -1.56 9.23 14.25
N GLY A 139 -0.54 9.49 15.03
CA GLY A 139 0.14 8.52 15.85
C GLY A 139 1.63 8.76 16.00
N GLY A 140 2.27 7.85 16.70
CA GLY A 140 3.68 7.96 17.06
C GLY A 140 3.82 8.42 18.50
N MET A 141 3.68 9.70 18.77
CA MET A 141 3.81 10.29 20.11
C MET A 141 2.73 9.83 21.10
N PRO A 142 3.09 9.61 22.37
CA PRO A 142 4.46 9.47 22.89
C PRO A 142 5.01 8.03 22.75
N GLN A 143 4.22 7.07 22.25
CA GLN A 143 4.56 5.65 22.31
C GLN A 143 5.48 5.16 21.17
N TRP A 144 5.66 5.97 20.12
CA TRP A 144 6.54 5.63 18.99
C TRP A 144 7.16 6.91 18.40
N GLN A 145 8.13 7.46 19.13
CA GLN A 145 8.81 8.70 18.75
C GLN A 145 9.50 8.60 17.39
N GLU A 146 10.15 7.46 17.10
CA GLU A 146 10.89 7.28 15.86
C GLU A 146 9.97 7.32 14.62
N TYR A 147 8.70 6.93 14.74
CA TYR A 147 7.72 7.11 13.67
C TYR A 147 7.44 8.59 13.43
N THR A 148 7.25 9.37 14.51
CA THR A 148 7.04 10.81 14.41
C THR A 148 8.24 11.52 13.79
N ASP A 149 9.46 11.13 14.17
CA ASP A 149 10.70 11.68 13.61
C ASP A 149 10.83 11.33 12.11
N MET A 150 10.46 10.12 11.73
CA MET A 150 10.49 9.66 10.34
C MET A 150 9.56 10.47 9.43
N ILE A 151 8.34 10.78 9.88
CA ILE A 151 7.35 11.51 9.09
C ILE A 151 7.41 13.04 9.29
N GLY A 152 8.19 13.52 10.25
CA GLY A 152 8.44 14.93 10.50
C GLY A 152 7.41 15.64 11.38
N GLY A 153 6.47 14.92 11.99
CA GLY A 153 5.46 15.48 12.88
C GLY A 153 4.34 14.51 13.20
N CYS A 154 3.41 14.91 14.04
CA CYS A 154 2.21 14.13 14.35
C CYS A 154 0.97 15.04 14.43
N PHE A 155 -0.18 14.44 14.22
CA PHE A 155 -1.45 15.12 14.38
C PHE A 155 -1.68 15.50 15.84
N ALA A 156 -1.94 16.80 16.11
CA ALA A 156 -2.16 17.33 17.45
C ALA A 156 -3.62 17.74 17.71
N GLY A 157 -4.47 17.74 16.69
CA GLY A 157 -5.87 18.11 16.79
C GLY A 157 -6.34 19.01 15.65
N HIS A 158 -7.63 19.23 15.59
CA HIS A 158 -8.23 20.22 14.69
C HIS A 158 -8.38 21.56 15.43
N PRO A 159 -7.98 22.69 14.83
CA PRO A 159 -8.15 24.01 15.46
C PRO A 159 -9.61 24.48 15.52
N TRP A 160 -10.45 23.89 14.69
CA TRP A 160 -11.90 24.06 14.67
C TRP A 160 -12.51 22.70 15.03
N GLY A 161 -12.89 22.52 16.24
CA GLY A 161 -13.54 21.30 16.74
C GLY A 161 -15.03 21.29 16.43
#